data_efe3eaa030f233915e6124b577755d5e
#
_entry.id   efe3eaa030f233915e6124b577755d5e
#
_cell.length_a   1.000
_cell.length_b   1.000
_cell.length_c   1.000
_cell.angle_alpha   90.00
_cell.angle_beta   90.00
_cell.angle_gamma   90.00
#
_symmetry.space_group_name_H-M   'P 1'
#
loop_
_entity.id
_entity.type
_entity.pdbx_description
1 polymer ?
#
loop_
_entity_poly.entity_id
_entity_poly.type
_entity_poly.pdbx_seq_one_letter_code
_entity_poly.pdbx_strand_id
1 'polypeptide(L)'
;MSLKFEKLKNILIPTDGSNHSIRAAELGISMAKMLGAHVTFVYVIDMLVLDHLEKTTKQEDVERELKQNGERYINYVLGIAEQAGIKATSLVAKGTPFEKILQLVKELNMDMIVMGTLGRRGAERILIGSVTQRVIEYATCPVLVVK
;
A
#
# COMPACT_ATOMS: atom_id res chain seq x y z
N MET A 1 16.75 -18.40 -8.65
CA MET A 1 16.04 -18.67 -7.39
C MET A 1 14.63 -19.15 -7.68
N SER A 2 14.21 -20.24 -7.10
CA SER A 2 12.85 -20.75 -7.31
C SER A 2 11.86 -19.97 -6.48
N LEU A 3 10.84 -19.38 -7.12
CA LEU A 3 9.71 -18.76 -6.44
C LEU A 3 8.75 -19.88 -5.98
N LYS A 4 8.55 -19.99 -4.69
CA LYS A 4 7.63 -20.96 -4.09
C LYS A 4 6.69 -20.25 -3.13
N PHE A 5 5.41 -20.61 -3.15
CA PHE A 5 4.40 -20.05 -2.24
C PHE A 5 4.79 -20.20 -0.77
N GLU A 6 5.44 -21.28 -0.40
CA GLU A 6 5.92 -21.53 0.96
C GLU A 6 6.91 -20.48 1.47
N LYS A 7 7.54 -19.72 0.56
CA LYS A 7 8.48 -18.65 0.89
C LYS A 7 7.83 -17.28 1.02
N LEU A 8 6.55 -17.15 0.69
CA LEU A 8 5.82 -15.89 0.80
C LEU A 8 5.35 -15.69 2.25
N LYS A 9 6.24 -15.18 3.09
CA LYS A 9 5.98 -14.98 4.52
C LYS A 9 5.71 -13.54 4.92
N ASN A 10 6.09 -12.58 4.09
CA ASN A 10 5.93 -11.16 4.36
C ASN A 10 5.29 -10.45 3.17
N ILE A 11 4.07 -9.96 3.36
CA ILE A 11 3.27 -9.30 2.31
C ILE A 11 3.14 -7.82 2.63
N LEU A 12 3.54 -6.96 1.69
CA LEU A 12 3.35 -5.52 1.77
C LEU A 12 2.06 -5.12 1.03
N ILE A 13 1.20 -4.39 1.70
CA ILE A 13 -0.07 -3.93 1.13
C ILE A 13 -0.14 -2.41 1.25
N PRO A 14 0.17 -1.66 0.18
CA PRO A 14 -0.05 -0.23 0.15
C PRO A 14 -1.55 0.10 0.18
N THR A 15 -1.92 1.11 0.95
CA THR A 15 -3.29 1.61 1.00
C THR A 15 -3.33 3.13 0.86
N ASP A 16 -4.27 3.63 0.10
CA ASP A 16 -4.53 5.07 -0.08
C ASP A 16 -5.99 5.45 0.27
N GLY A 17 -6.75 4.48 0.80
CA GLY A 17 -8.16 4.64 1.13
C GLY A 17 -9.10 4.48 -0.04
N SER A 18 -8.61 4.23 -1.25
CA SER A 18 -9.45 3.93 -2.41
C SER A 18 -10.13 2.57 -2.28
N ASN A 19 -11.24 2.37 -2.99
CA ASN A 19 -11.92 1.08 -3.04
C ASN A 19 -11.01 -0.02 -3.60
N HIS A 20 -10.15 0.30 -4.56
CA HIS A 20 -9.17 -0.63 -5.12
C HIS A 20 -8.15 -1.08 -4.07
N SER A 21 -7.66 -0.17 -3.25
CA SER A 21 -6.71 -0.50 -2.19
C SER A 21 -7.35 -1.32 -1.06
N ILE A 22 -8.62 -1.06 -0.75
CA ILE A 22 -9.38 -1.85 0.23
C ILE A 22 -9.59 -3.28 -0.28
N ARG A 23 -9.97 -3.45 -1.53
CA ARG A 23 -10.12 -4.77 -2.15
C ARG A 23 -8.79 -5.53 -2.18
N ALA A 24 -7.70 -4.84 -2.47
CA ALA A 24 -6.37 -5.42 -2.40
C ALA A 24 -6.02 -5.87 -0.97
N ALA A 25 -6.37 -5.05 0.03
CA ALA A 25 -6.18 -5.41 1.44
C ALA A 25 -6.99 -6.66 1.83
N GLU A 26 -8.25 -6.73 1.45
CA GLU A 26 -9.11 -7.90 1.71
C GLU A 26 -8.52 -9.18 1.11
N LEU A 27 -8.11 -9.14 -0.14
CA LEU A 27 -7.50 -10.28 -0.81
C LEU A 27 -6.14 -10.64 -0.20
N GLY A 28 -5.29 -9.65 0.05
CA GLY A 28 -3.98 -9.85 0.67
C GLY A 28 -4.07 -10.47 2.06
N ILE A 29 -5.04 -10.05 2.86
CA ILE A 29 -5.34 -10.63 4.19
C ILE A 29 -5.77 -12.09 4.03
N SER A 30 -6.66 -12.39 3.10
CA SER A 30 -7.10 -13.76 2.83
C SER A 30 -5.95 -14.66 2.40
N MET A 31 -5.07 -14.17 1.53
CA MET A 31 -3.87 -14.88 1.12
C MET A 31 -2.91 -15.11 2.29
N ALA A 32 -2.69 -14.09 3.10
CA ALA A 32 -1.83 -14.18 4.27
C ALA A 32 -2.32 -15.26 5.25
N LYS A 33 -3.64 -15.33 5.45
CA LYS A 33 -4.25 -16.37 6.27
C LYS A 33 -3.96 -17.78 5.73
N MET A 34 -4.10 -17.96 4.44
CA MET A 34 -3.81 -19.24 3.77
C MET A 34 -2.34 -19.64 3.86
N LEU A 35 -1.44 -18.66 3.71
CA LEU A 35 0.01 -18.88 3.64
C LEU A 35 0.70 -18.85 5.01
N GLY A 36 0.00 -18.46 6.07
CA GLY A 36 0.62 -18.18 7.36
C GLY A 36 1.60 -17.02 7.27
N ALA A 37 1.29 -16.01 6.46
CA ALA A 37 2.15 -14.86 6.21
C ALA A 37 1.81 -13.68 7.11
N HIS A 38 2.81 -12.83 7.34
CA HIS A 38 2.65 -11.54 8.02
C HIS A 38 2.29 -10.45 7.00
N VAL A 39 1.40 -9.55 7.36
CA VAL A 39 0.99 -8.40 6.54
C VAL A 39 1.53 -7.11 7.13
N THR A 40 2.09 -6.27 6.28
CA THR A 40 2.42 -4.88 6.60
C THR A 40 1.65 -3.95 5.69
N PHE A 41 0.79 -3.10 6.27
CA PHE A 41 0.12 -2.03 5.55
C PHE A 41 1.00 -0.79 5.53
N VAL A 42 1.00 -0.06 4.42
CA VAL A 42 1.68 1.22 4.32
C VAL A 42 0.78 2.27 3.67
N TYR A 43 0.73 3.43 4.28
CA TYR A 43 0.22 4.65 3.66
C TYR A 43 1.39 5.60 3.41
N VAL A 44 1.52 6.08 2.18
CA VAL A 44 2.56 7.04 1.82
C VAL A 44 1.93 8.41 1.64
N ILE A 45 2.38 9.38 2.46
CA ILE A 45 2.06 10.79 2.25
C ILE A 45 2.81 11.25 1.00
N ASP A 46 2.05 11.53 -0.06
CA ASP A 46 2.59 11.88 -1.36
C ASP A 46 3.14 13.31 -1.32
N MET A 47 4.45 13.44 -1.45
CA MET A 47 5.14 14.73 -1.44
C MET A 47 4.77 15.63 -2.62
N LEU A 48 4.41 15.06 -3.77
CA LEU A 48 3.95 15.84 -4.91
C LEU A 48 2.60 16.52 -4.63
N VAL A 49 1.71 15.81 -3.93
CA VAL A 49 0.44 16.38 -3.47
C VAL A 49 0.68 17.48 -2.46
N LEU A 50 1.57 17.22 -1.49
CA LEU A 50 1.93 18.17 -0.46
C LEU A 50 2.50 19.46 -1.06
N ASP A 51 3.48 19.33 -1.95
CA ASP A 51 4.12 20.47 -2.64
C ASP A 51 3.13 21.28 -3.48
N HIS A 52 2.15 20.62 -4.09
CA HIS A 52 1.13 21.28 -4.89
C HIS A 52 0.13 22.08 -4.03
N LEU A 53 -0.24 21.55 -2.87
CA LEU A 53 -1.16 22.18 -1.94
C LEU A 53 -0.52 23.30 -1.11
N GLU A 54 0.79 23.26 -0.91
CA GLU A 54 1.56 24.26 -0.16
C GLU A 54 1.43 25.68 -0.73
N LYS A 55 1.14 25.81 -2.00
CA LYS A 55 0.98 27.12 -2.65
C LYS A 55 -0.28 27.88 -2.19
N THR A 56 -1.21 27.21 -1.53
CA THR A 56 -2.51 27.75 -1.14
C THR A 56 -2.84 27.65 0.35
N THR A 57 -2.12 26.83 1.11
CA THR A 57 -2.42 26.54 2.53
C THR A 57 -1.11 26.35 3.32
N LYS A 58 -1.14 26.46 4.64
CA LYS A 58 0.02 26.17 5.47
C LYS A 58 0.38 24.68 5.34
N GLN A 59 1.61 24.40 4.94
CA GLN A 59 2.17 23.06 4.74
C GLN A 59 1.90 22.11 5.91
N GLU A 60 2.11 22.58 7.13
CA GLU A 60 1.93 21.80 8.35
C GLU A 60 0.50 21.30 8.54
N ASP A 61 -0.49 22.11 8.19
CA ASP A 61 -1.90 21.76 8.32
C ASP A 61 -2.30 20.69 7.29
N VAL A 62 -1.81 20.81 6.06
CA VAL A 62 -2.05 19.85 4.99
C VAL A 62 -1.39 18.52 5.29
N GLU A 63 -0.14 18.53 5.75
CA GLU A 63 0.59 17.31 6.12
C GLU A 63 -0.11 16.59 7.28
N ARG A 64 -0.58 17.33 8.28
CA ARG A 64 -1.34 16.79 9.40
C ARG A 64 -2.63 16.11 8.93
N GLU A 65 -3.37 16.76 8.04
CA GLU A 65 -4.61 16.22 7.48
C GLU A 65 -4.34 14.92 6.68
N LEU A 66 -3.32 14.91 5.82
CA LEU A 66 -2.93 13.73 5.05
C LEU A 66 -2.51 12.59 5.98
N LYS A 67 -1.76 12.89 7.03
CA LYS A 67 -1.36 11.89 8.03
C LYS A 67 -2.57 11.30 8.76
N GLN A 68 -3.51 12.14 9.19
CA GLN A 68 -4.74 11.70 9.85
C GLN A 68 -5.60 10.85 8.92
N ASN A 69 -5.71 11.20 7.65
CA ASN A 69 -6.40 10.41 6.64
C ASN A 69 -5.74 9.04 6.48
N GLY A 70 -4.42 9.01 6.39
CA GLY A 70 -3.65 7.79 6.28
C GLY A 70 -3.83 6.87 7.49
N GLU A 71 -3.80 7.43 8.69
CA GLU A 71 -4.05 6.68 9.93
C GLU A 71 -5.45 6.07 9.96
N ARG A 72 -6.47 6.79 9.48
CA ARG A 72 -7.84 6.26 9.37
C ARG A 72 -7.92 5.09 8.39
N TYR A 73 -7.29 5.20 7.22
CA TYR A 73 -7.28 4.12 6.23
C TYR A 73 -6.54 2.89 6.75
N ILE A 74 -5.42 3.09 7.40
CA ILE A 74 -4.64 2.02 8.03
C ILE A 74 -5.45 1.34 9.13
N ASN A 75 -6.09 2.11 10.02
CA ASN A 75 -6.91 1.55 11.09
C ASN A 75 -8.08 0.73 10.56
N TYR A 76 -8.67 1.16 9.45
CA TYR A 76 -9.73 0.40 8.79
C TYR A 76 -9.24 -0.97 8.31
N VAL A 77 -8.12 -1.02 7.58
CA VAL A 77 -7.59 -2.30 7.06
C VAL A 77 -6.98 -3.17 8.17
N LEU A 78 -6.40 -2.58 9.20
CA LEU A 78 -5.97 -3.31 10.40
C LEU A 78 -7.16 -3.99 11.09
N GLY A 79 -8.31 -3.33 11.14
CA GLY A 79 -9.55 -3.91 11.66
C GLY A 79 -10.00 -5.13 10.87
N ILE A 80 -9.90 -5.08 9.54
CA ILE A 80 -10.20 -6.24 8.68
C ILE A 80 -9.25 -7.41 9.00
N ALA A 81 -7.95 -7.12 9.13
CA ALA A 81 -6.95 -8.14 9.47
C ALA A 81 -7.21 -8.77 10.84
N GLU A 82 -7.56 -7.97 11.84
CA GLU A 82 -7.90 -8.44 13.18
C GLU A 82 -9.11 -9.37 13.16
N GLN A 83 -10.18 -8.99 12.45
CA GLN A 83 -11.36 -9.85 12.29
C GLN A 83 -11.05 -11.17 11.60
N ALA A 84 -10.08 -11.18 10.70
CA ALA A 84 -9.61 -12.39 10.03
C ALA A 84 -8.65 -13.24 10.89
N GLY A 85 -8.27 -12.75 12.07
CA GLY A 85 -7.34 -13.43 12.97
C GLY A 85 -5.90 -13.36 12.52
N ILE A 86 -5.53 -12.34 11.74
CA ILE A 86 -4.18 -12.15 11.21
C ILE A 86 -3.46 -11.05 11.99
N LYS A 87 -2.21 -11.33 12.36
CA LYS A 87 -1.30 -10.29 12.86
C LYS A 87 -0.81 -9.44 11.69
N ALA A 88 -1.04 -8.13 11.80
CA ALA A 88 -0.59 -7.16 10.83
C ALA A 88 0.11 -6.00 11.54
N THR A 89 1.08 -5.42 10.87
CA THR A 89 1.71 -4.18 11.26
C THR A 89 1.39 -3.09 10.24
N SER A 90 1.64 -1.86 10.60
CA SER A 90 1.39 -0.73 9.71
C SER A 90 2.42 0.36 9.90
N LEU A 91 2.59 1.16 8.84
CA LEU A 91 3.41 2.36 8.91
C LEU A 91 2.85 3.45 7.99
N VAL A 92 3.10 4.69 8.40
CA VAL A 92 2.89 5.87 7.57
C VAL A 92 4.27 6.37 7.16
N ALA A 93 4.49 6.46 5.87
CA ALA A 93 5.73 6.96 5.28
C ALA A 93 5.47 8.25 4.50
N LYS A 94 6.52 8.98 4.18
CA LYS A 94 6.45 10.24 3.43
C LYS A 94 7.43 10.18 2.27
N GLY A 95 6.99 10.55 1.09
CA GLY A 95 7.85 10.57 -0.09
C GLY A 95 7.07 10.38 -1.39
N THR A 96 7.76 9.94 -2.42
CA THR A 96 7.14 9.51 -3.68
C THR A 96 6.59 8.11 -3.49
N PRO A 97 5.26 7.87 -3.68
CA PRO A 97 4.64 6.61 -3.29
C PRO A 97 5.33 5.36 -3.85
N PHE A 98 5.57 5.29 -5.15
CA PHE A 98 6.18 4.09 -5.73
C PHE A 98 7.62 3.85 -5.23
N GLU A 99 8.41 4.91 -5.09
CA GLU A 99 9.79 4.80 -4.58
C GLU A 99 9.81 4.31 -3.13
N LYS A 100 8.91 4.85 -2.31
CA LYS A 100 8.81 4.46 -0.91
C LYS A 100 8.35 3.01 -0.76
N ILE A 101 7.40 2.56 -1.56
CA ILE A 101 6.96 1.17 -1.59
C ILE A 101 8.14 0.24 -1.94
N LEU A 102 8.88 0.56 -2.99
CA LEU A 102 10.04 -0.23 -3.43
C LEU A 102 11.16 -0.24 -2.37
N GLN A 103 11.40 0.89 -1.72
CA GLN A 103 12.35 1.00 -0.62
C GLN A 103 11.96 0.07 0.54
N LEU A 104 10.70 0.10 0.95
CA LEU A 104 10.18 -0.73 2.04
C LEU A 104 10.23 -2.23 1.73
N VAL A 105 10.04 -2.62 0.49
CA VAL A 105 10.23 -4.04 0.07
C VAL A 105 11.62 -4.53 0.45
N LYS A 106 12.64 -3.72 0.21
CA LYS A 106 14.03 -4.07 0.53
C LYS A 106 14.32 -3.99 2.04
N GLU A 107 13.94 -2.89 2.67
CA GLU A 107 14.23 -2.63 4.09
C GLU A 107 13.54 -3.64 5.01
N LEU A 108 12.32 -4.05 4.70
CA LEU A 108 11.51 -4.95 5.50
C LEU A 108 11.54 -6.40 4.99
N ASN A 109 12.35 -6.70 3.98
CA ASN A 109 12.44 -8.02 3.37
C ASN A 109 11.07 -8.60 2.98
N MET A 110 10.29 -7.81 2.23
CA MET A 110 8.98 -8.23 1.75
C MET A 110 9.11 -9.24 0.62
N ASP A 111 8.28 -10.26 0.65
CA ASP A 111 8.29 -11.35 -0.32
C ASP A 111 7.30 -11.11 -1.46
N MET A 112 6.32 -10.24 -1.24
CA MET A 112 5.25 -9.97 -2.20
C MET A 112 4.62 -8.61 -1.91
N ILE A 113 4.12 -7.96 -2.97
CA ILE A 113 3.25 -6.78 -2.87
C ILE A 113 1.85 -7.17 -3.36
N VAL A 114 0.83 -6.74 -2.63
CA VAL A 114 -0.58 -6.82 -3.08
C VAL A 114 -1.13 -5.40 -3.10
N MET A 115 -1.56 -4.92 -4.26
CA MET A 115 -2.01 -3.55 -4.43
C MET A 115 -3.13 -3.43 -5.44
N GLY A 116 -3.90 -2.34 -5.35
CA GLY A 116 -4.97 -2.04 -6.30
C GLY A 116 -4.45 -1.57 -7.65
N THR A 117 -5.29 -1.70 -8.69
CA THR A 117 -4.96 -1.22 -10.03
C THR A 117 -4.95 0.29 -10.14
N LEU A 118 -5.85 0.97 -9.40
CA LEU A 118 -6.02 2.41 -9.39
C LEU A 118 -5.97 2.92 -7.96
N GLY A 119 -5.41 4.11 -7.78
CA GLY A 119 -5.48 4.84 -6.53
C GLY A 119 -6.63 5.84 -6.51
N ARG A 120 -6.61 6.76 -5.55
CA ARG A 120 -7.63 7.80 -5.37
C ARG A 120 -7.81 8.73 -6.56
N ARG A 121 -6.80 8.83 -7.44
CA ARG A 121 -6.81 9.69 -8.64
C ARG A 121 -7.17 8.92 -9.91
N GLY A 122 -7.68 7.69 -9.78
CA GLY A 122 -8.01 6.86 -10.92
C GLY A 122 -9.07 7.51 -11.83
N ALA A 123 -8.79 7.57 -13.14
CA ALA A 123 -9.76 7.95 -14.15
C ALA A 123 -10.43 6.69 -14.72
N GLU A 124 -11.69 6.78 -15.09
CA GLU A 124 -12.50 5.64 -15.57
C GLU A 124 -11.90 4.89 -16.76
N ARG A 125 -11.03 5.55 -17.54
CA ARG A 125 -10.39 4.97 -18.75
C ARG A 125 -8.98 4.44 -18.54
N ILE A 126 -8.41 4.57 -17.34
CA ILE A 126 -7.07 4.10 -17.02
C ILE A 126 -7.19 2.71 -16.39
N LEU A 127 -6.61 1.70 -17.01
CA LEU A 127 -6.63 0.33 -16.52
C LEU A 127 -5.67 0.13 -15.34
N ILE A 128 -4.56 0.86 -15.32
CA ILE A 128 -3.52 0.78 -14.28
C ILE A 128 -3.08 2.19 -13.90
N GLY A 129 -3.10 2.52 -12.62
CA GLY A 129 -2.63 3.81 -12.10
C GLY A 129 -1.10 3.94 -12.18
N SER A 130 -0.63 5.18 -12.13
CA SER A 130 0.80 5.49 -12.27
C SER A 130 1.68 4.85 -11.19
N VAL A 131 1.22 4.82 -9.95
CA VAL A 131 1.96 4.18 -8.84
C VAL A 131 2.08 2.68 -9.07
N THR A 132 0.97 2.02 -9.39
CA THR A 132 0.94 0.58 -9.66
C THR A 132 1.82 0.22 -10.84
N GLN A 133 1.75 0.99 -11.92
CA GLN A 133 2.60 0.78 -13.09
C GLN A 133 4.08 0.84 -12.74
N ARG A 134 4.51 1.84 -11.98
CA ARG A 134 5.90 2.00 -11.55
C ARG A 134 6.34 0.87 -10.62
N VAL A 135 5.47 0.45 -9.72
CA VAL A 135 5.78 -0.68 -8.83
C VAL A 135 5.98 -1.97 -9.63
N ILE A 136 5.09 -2.27 -10.59
CA ILE A 136 5.25 -3.43 -11.48
C ILE A 136 6.57 -3.37 -12.25
N GLU A 137 6.94 -2.20 -12.73
CA GLU A 137 8.13 -1.99 -13.56
C GLU A 137 9.44 -2.23 -12.78
N TYR A 138 9.48 -1.83 -11.51
CA TYR A 138 10.71 -1.81 -10.72
C TYR A 138 10.75 -2.77 -9.54
N ALA A 139 9.67 -3.45 -9.21
CA ALA A 139 9.65 -4.38 -8.09
C ALA A 139 10.56 -5.58 -8.32
N THR A 140 11.26 -5.98 -7.25
CA THR A 140 12.13 -7.17 -7.25
C THR A 140 11.43 -8.41 -6.70
N CYS A 141 10.18 -8.28 -6.26
CA CYS A 141 9.34 -9.35 -5.77
C CYS A 141 8.05 -9.44 -6.60
N PRO A 142 7.30 -10.55 -6.50
CA PRO A 142 5.98 -10.65 -7.12
C PRO A 142 5.04 -9.53 -6.70
N VAL A 143 4.25 -9.05 -7.66
CA VAL A 143 3.24 -8.02 -7.44
C VAL A 143 1.89 -8.57 -7.89
N LEU A 144 0.96 -8.71 -6.95
CA LEU A 144 -0.43 -9.05 -7.25
C LEU A 144 -1.22 -7.75 -7.36
N VAL A 145 -1.79 -7.53 -8.51
CA VAL A 145 -2.61 -6.35 -8.81
C VAL A 145 -4.08 -6.72 -8.76
N VAL A 146 -4.84 -6.03 -7.92
CA VAL A 146 -6.26 -6.33 -7.67
C VAL A 146 -7.14 -5.26 -8.31
N LYS A 147 -8.05 -5.69 -9.18
CA LYS A 147 -9.04 -4.80 -9.82
C LYS A 147 -10.18 -4.46 -8.88
#